data_8b42de5b326e884d95753e796b366bd1
#
_entry.id   8b42de5b326e884d95753e796b366bd1
#
_cell.length_a   1.000
_cell.length_b   1.000
_cell.length_c   1.000
_cell.angle_alpha   90.00
_cell.angle_beta   90.00
_cell.angle_gamma   90.00
#
_symmetry.space_group_name_H-M   'P 1'
#
loop_
_entity.id
_entity.type
_entity.pdbx_description
1 polymer ?
#
loop_
_entity_poly.entity_id
_entity_poly.type
_entity_poly.pdbx_seq_one_letter_code
_entity_poly.pdbx_strand_id
1 'polypeptide(L)'
;MGTLKRIVSIGAHSLDAELMGGPLMLKYAKEGAHCTYIHVTQGRLEDPNATEEAKTAYLKSLLEQNKKAAEVLGGDTIWLGYVSSNMPSTQEFAARLEDYFEKEKVELVITHWRSSMHPRHINTHDAVTTAVKNLRRKGNPIRLLYGETFEDLVGFIPQAYFVLTPEEQERWFRGLKVYQVFNGEINDFPYIPYYTTNGKVRSIECGSNGFTVNYMYASLIEPSLW
;
A
#
# COMPACT_ATOMS: atom_id res chain seq x y z
N MET A 1 13.98 -19.69 -10.68
CA MET A 1 13.63 -18.29 -10.40
C MET A 1 13.64 -18.11 -8.90
N GLY A 2 14.35 -17.11 -8.38
CA GLY A 2 14.38 -16.87 -6.92
C GLY A 2 13.06 -16.23 -6.47
N THR A 3 12.47 -16.78 -5.41
CA THR A 3 11.34 -16.15 -4.72
C THR A 3 11.78 -14.81 -4.14
N LEU A 4 10.96 -13.74 -4.31
CA LEU A 4 11.23 -12.46 -3.65
C LEU A 4 11.29 -12.66 -2.13
N LYS A 5 12.29 -12.04 -1.49
CA LYS A 5 12.53 -12.21 -0.05
C LYS A 5 12.12 -11.00 0.77
N ARG A 6 12.12 -9.82 0.18
CA ARG A 6 11.83 -8.56 0.88
C ARG A 6 10.92 -7.68 0.05
N ILE A 7 9.69 -7.49 0.51
CA ILE A 7 8.65 -6.75 -0.18
C ILE A 7 8.08 -5.68 0.76
N VAL A 8 7.89 -4.48 0.21
CA VAL A 8 7.36 -3.35 0.98
C VAL A 8 6.16 -2.75 0.24
N SER A 9 5.08 -2.51 0.94
CA SER A 9 3.97 -1.68 0.47
C SER A 9 3.93 -0.37 1.26
N ILE A 10 3.89 0.77 0.56
CA ILE A 10 3.93 2.10 1.17
C ILE A 10 2.67 2.86 0.84
N GLY A 11 1.86 3.14 1.86
CA GLY A 11 0.63 3.91 1.78
C GLY A 11 0.77 5.26 2.48
N ALA A 12 0.06 6.26 1.97
CA ALA A 12 0.06 7.61 2.53
C ALA A 12 -0.59 7.63 3.92
N HIS A 13 -1.65 6.84 4.10
CA HIS A 13 -2.42 6.72 5.35
C HIS A 13 -2.50 5.27 5.81
N SER A 14 -3.04 5.07 7.00
CA SER A 14 -3.46 3.75 7.47
C SER A 14 -4.49 3.15 6.50
N LEU A 15 -4.39 1.85 6.21
CA LEU A 15 -5.17 1.10 5.23
C LEU A 15 -4.59 1.09 3.80
N ASP A 16 -4.02 2.19 3.29
CA ASP A 16 -3.59 2.27 1.88
C ASP A 16 -2.58 1.18 1.50
N ALA A 17 -1.60 0.95 2.37
CA ALA A 17 -0.55 -0.04 2.11
C ALA A 17 -1.12 -1.45 1.97
N GLU A 18 -2.10 -1.79 2.79
CA GLU A 18 -2.80 -3.09 2.78
C GLU A 18 -3.76 -3.22 1.61
N LEU A 19 -4.39 -2.13 1.19
CA LEU A 19 -5.23 -2.13 -0.03
C LEU A 19 -4.39 -2.46 -1.26
N MET A 20 -3.27 -1.79 -1.43
CA MET A 20 -2.42 -1.95 -2.61
C MET A 20 -1.57 -3.23 -2.55
N GLY A 21 -0.85 -3.44 -1.46
CA GLY A 21 0.14 -4.51 -1.34
C GLY A 21 -0.40 -5.82 -0.82
N GLY A 22 -1.45 -5.79 0.00
CA GLY A 22 -1.96 -6.96 0.72
C GLY A 22 -2.19 -8.19 -0.16
N PRO A 23 -2.90 -8.08 -1.30
CA PRO A 23 -3.13 -9.23 -2.17
C PRO A 23 -1.87 -9.93 -2.63
N LEU A 24 -0.91 -9.20 -3.18
CA LEU A 24 0.34 -9.77 -3.69
C LEU A 24 1.26 -10.25 -2.56
N MET A 25 1.35 -9.48 -1.48
CA MET A 25 2.20 -9.78 -0.33
C MET A 25 1.73 -11.02 0.43
N LEU A 26 0.42 -11.30 0.50
CA LEU A 26 -0.11 -12.55 1.07
C LEU A 26 0.51 -13.80 0.43
N LYS A 27 0.64 -13.82 -0.90
CA LYS A 27 1.27 -14.93 -1.62
C LYS A 27 2.73 -15.07 -1.20
N TYR A 28 3.49 -14.00 -1.30
CA TYR A 28 4.92 -14.05 -1.01
C TYR A 28 5.23 -14.31 0.46
N ALA A 29 4.39 -13.84 1.38
CA ALA A 29 4.52 -14.18 2.80
C ALA A 29 4.36 -15.69 3.06
N LYS A 30 3.43 -16.36 2.37
CA LYS A 30 3.30 -17.83 2.39
C LYS A 30 4.55 -18.55 1.86
N GLU A 31 5.27 -17.92 0.93
CA GLU A 31 6.51 -18.43 0.35
C GLU A 31 7.76 -18.04 1.17
N GLY A 32 7.59 -17.42 2.34
CA GLY A 32 8.65 -17.04 3.27
C GLY A 32 9.28 -15.67 3.02
N ALA A 33 8.66 -14.82 2.20
CA ALA A 33 9.10 -13.44 2.08
C ALA A 33 8.78 -12.63 3.34
N HIS A 34 9.65 -11.70 3.69
CA HIS A 34 9.40 -10.70 4.70
C HIS A 34 8.66 -9.52 4.07
N CYS A 35 7.45 -9.28 4.52
CA CYS A 35 6.52 -8.27 3.99
C CYS A 35 6.34 -7.15 5.01
N THR A 36 6.54 -5.89 4.60
CA THR A 36 6.39 -4.74 5.49
C THR A 36 5.39 -3.73 4.90
N TYR A 37 4.41 -3.34 5.70
CA TYR A 37 3.42 -2.30 5.38
C TYR A 37 3.86 -0.99 6.03
N ILE A 38 4.13 0.05 5.23
CA ILE A 38 4.60 1.36 5.71
C ILE A 38 3.50 2.40 5.57
N HIS A 39 3.15 3.04 6.67
CA HIS A 39 2.19 4.14 6.74
C HIS A 39 2.93 5.46 6.94
N VAL A 40 2.77 6.38 5.99
CA VAL A 40 3.57 7.61 5.91
C VAL A 40 3.09 8.65 6.92
N THR A 41 1.79 8.93 6.95
CA THR A 41 1.23 9.95 7.84
C THR A 41 0.65 9.35 9.12
N GLN A 42 0.61 10.17 10.16
CA GLN A 42 0.04 9.73 11.45
C GLN A 42 -1.49 9.58 11.43
N GLY A 43 -2.16 10.11 10.40
CA GLY A 43 -3.62 10.27 10.43
C GLY A 43 -4.05 11.39 11.40
N ARG A 44 -5.33 11.67 11.44
CA ARG A 44 -5.95 12.58 12.39
C ARG A 44 -7.43 12.26 12.56
N LEU A 45 -7.98 12.58 13.71
CA LEU A 45 -9.43 12.59 13.90
C LEU A 45 -10.01 13.85 13.26
N GLU A 46 -10.95 13.68 12.33
CA GLU A 46 -11.53 14.78 11.53
C GLU A 46 -12.60 15.60 12.30
N ASP A 47 -12.88 15.29 13.55
CA ASP A 47 -13.79 16.06 14.37
C ASP A 47 -13.09 17.34 14.89
N PRO A 48 -13.54 18.57 14.46
CA PRO A 48 -12.95 19.82 14.91
C PRO A 48 -13.17 20.09 16.40
N ASN A 49 -14.15 19.43 17.02
CA ASN A 49 -14.48 19.60 18.44
C ASN A 49 -13.84 18.51 19.32
N ALA A 50 -13.06 17.61 18.74
CA ALA A 50 -12.41 16.54 19.50
C ALA A 50 -11.42 17.08 20.52
N THR A 51 -11.47 16.54 21.74
CA THR A 51 -10.49 16.84 22.78
C THR A 51 -9.12 16.24 22.44
N GLU A 52 -8.06 16.72 23.06
CA GLU A 52 -6.71 16.18 22.85
C GLU A 52 -6.60 14.72 23.31
N GLU A 53 -7.36 14.33 24.33
CA GLU A 53 -7.48 12.94 24.79
C GLU A 53 -8.12 12.06 23.71
N ALA A 54 -9.19 12.53 23.07
CA ALA A 54 -9.86 11.81 21.97
C ALA A 54 -8.94 11.66 20.75
N LYS A 55 -8.20 12.72 20.38
CA LYS A 55 -7.20 12.67 19.30
C LYS A 55 -6.09 11.68 19.61
N THR A 56 -5.57 11.69 20.82
CA THR A 56 -4.53 10.76 21.27
C THR A 56 -5.03 9.31 21.26
N ALA A 57 -6.24 9.07 21.76
CA ALA A 57 -6.86 7.74 21.75
C ALA A 57 -7.06 7.23 20.32
N TYR A 58 -7.50 8.10 19.39
CA TYR A 58 -7.65 7.76 17.98
C TYR A 58 -6.33 7.35 17.34
N LEU A 59 -5.24 8.13 17.54
CA LEU A 59 -3.92 7.80 17.01
C LEU A 59 -3.41 6.45 17.57
N LYS A 60 -3.60 6.20 18.85
CA LYS A 60 -3.27 4.91 19.46
C LYS A 60 -4.06 3.76 18.82
N SER A 61 -5.35 3.97 18.60
CA SER A 61 -6.21 2.98 17.92
C SER A 61 -5.72 2.69 16.50
N LEU A 62 -5.32 3.71 15.73
CA LEU A 62 -4.76 3.52 14.39
C LEU A 62 -3.48 2.68 14.39
N LEU A 63 -2.58 2.92 15.34
CA LEU A 63 -1.36 2.11 15.48
C LEU A 63 -1.67 0.63 15.75
N GLU A 64 -2.63 0.36 16.62
CA GLU A 64 -3.07 -1.02 16.90
C GLU A 64 -3.75 -1.64 15.68
N GLN A 65 -4.55 -0.88 14.91
CA GLN A 65 -5.16 -1.34 13.68
C GLN A 65 -4.09 -1.67 12.63
N ASN A 66 -3.09 -0.80 12.40
CA ASN A 66 -1.98 -1.05 11.48
C ASN A 66 -1.26 -2.35 11.84
N LYS A 67 -0.91 -2.53 13.12
CA LYS A 67 -0.22 -3.72 13.59
C LYS A 67 -1.04 -4.99 13.36
N LYS A 68 -2.29 -4.98 13.78
CA LYS A 68 -3.18 -6.13 13.67
C LYS A 68 -3.49 -6.49 12.20
N ALA A 69 -3.66 -5.49 11.32
CA ALA A 69 -3.87 -5.73 9.90
C ALA A 69 -2.64 -6.40 9.27
N ALA A 70 -1.43 -5.87 9.54
CA ALA A 70 -0.19 -6.46 9.06
C ALA A 70 0.00 -7.91 9.53
N GLU A 71 -0.28 -8.22 10.81
CA GLU A 71 -0.24 -9.57 11.36
C GLU A 71 -1.20 -10.52 10.63
N VAL A 72 -2.45 -10.09 10.40
CA VAL A 72 -3.44 -10.89 9.63
C VAL A 72 -2.93 -11.16 8.23
N LEU A 73 -2.29 -10.19 7.60
CA LEU A 73 -1.76 -10.31 6.24
C LEU A 73 -0.40 -11.02 6.16
N GLY A 74 0.21 -11.36 7.29
CA GLY A 74 1.45 -12.14 7.35
C GLY A 74 2.71 -11.29 7.19
N GLY A 75 2.66 -10.02 7.58
CA GLY A 75 3.78 -9.10 7.56
C GLY A 75 3.92 -8.33 8.87
N ASP A 76 4.77 -7.33 8.84
CA ASP A 76 4.93 -6.33 9.90
C ASP A 76 4.56 -4.93 9.40
N THR A 77 4.57 -3.95 10.30
CA THR A 77 4.22 -2.58 9.97
C THR A 77 5.26 -1.59 10.48
N ILE A 78 5.46 -0.53 9.69
CA ILE A 78 6.23 0.64 10.08
C ILE A 78 5.32 1.86 9.94
N TRP A 79 5.29 2.66 10.98
CA TRP A 79 4.58 3.94 10.98
C TRP A 79 5.59 5.08 11.05
N LEU A 80 5.66 5.89 9.98
CA LEU A 80 6.60 7.02 9.91
C LEU A 80 6.10 8.23 10.72
N GLY A 81 4.78 8.34 10.89
CA GLY A 81 4.18 9.32 11.80
C GLY A 81 4.32 10.78 11.35
N TYR A 82 4.49 11.04 10.05
CA TYR A 82 4.54 12.41 9.56
C TYR A 82 3.21 13.13 9.74
N VAL A 83 3.29 14.36 10.21
CA VAL A 83 2.13 15.25 10.25
C VAL A 83 1.85 15.77 8.85
N SER A 84 0.61 15.63 8.37
CA SER A 84 0.24 16.01 7.00
C SER A 84 0.55 17.46 6.63
N SER A 85 0.52 18.39 7.59
CA SER A 85 0.89 19.80 7.39
C SER A 85 2.41 20.06 7.41
N ASN A 86 3.21 19.08 7.81
CA ASN A 86 4.67 19.19 7.93
C ASN A 86 5.38 17.96 7.38
N MET A 87 5.09 17.66 6.12
CA MET A 87 5.77 16.60 5.39
C MET A 87 7.19 17.03 5.01
N PRO A 88 8.18 16.13 5.03
CA PRO A 88 9.49 16.42 4.45
C PRO A 88 9.35 16.71 2.95
N SER A 89 10.33 17.38 2.38
CA SER A 89 10.41 17.54 0.92
C SER A 89 10.50 16.17 0.23
N THR A 90 10.10 16.11 -1.03
CA THR A 90 10.20 14.86 -1.82
C THR A 90 11.61 14.28 -1.79
N GLN A 91 12.65 15.12 -1.86
CA GLN A 91 14.04 14.70 -1.85
C GLN A 91 14.48 14.13 -0.50
N GLU A 92 14.12 14.78 0.60
CA GLU A 92 14.44 14.31 1.96
C GLU A 92 13.71 12.99 2.25
N PHE A 93 12.46 12.89 1.85
CA PHE A 93 11.70 11.66 2.04
C PHE A 93 12.25 10.53 1.16
N ALA A 94 12.56 10.80 -0.11
CA ALA A 94 13.18 9.83 -1.00
C ALA A 94 14.52 9.33 -0.44
N ALA A 95 15.38 10.21 0.06
CA ALA A 95 16.67 9.81 0.64
C ALA A 95 16.49 8.84 1.84
N ARG A 96 15.54 9.10 2.73
CA ARG A 96 15.22 8.19 3.84
C ARG A 96 14.73 6.82 3.36
N LEU A 97 13.95 6.80 2.28
CA LEU A 97 13.48 5.55 1.68
C LEU A 97 14.61 4.81 0.98
N GLU A 98 15.54 5.51 0.29
CA GLU A 98 16.73 4.90 -0.30
C GLU A 98 17.56 4.17 0.76
N ASP A 99 17.89 4.85 1.86
CA ASP A 99 18.64 4.27 2.97
C ASP A 99 17.93 3.01 3.54
N TYR A 100 16.60 3.09 3.71
CA TYR A 100 15.80 1.97 4.19
C TYR A 100 15.82 0.81 3.19
N PHE A 101 15.58 1.06 1.90
CA PHE A 101 15.54 0.02 0.87
C PHE A 101 16.88 -0.67 0.69
N GLU A 102 18.00 0.08 0.73
CA GLU A 102 19.34 -0.50 0.67
C GLU A 102 19.65 -1.34 1.90
N LYS A 103 19.41 -0.81 3.10
CA LYS A 103 19.66 -1.51 4.38
C LYS A 103 18.87 -2.83 4.47
N GLU A 104 17.59 -2.77 4.14
CA GLU A 104 16.68 -3.91 4.24
C GLU A 104 16.73 -4.82 2.99
N LYS A 105 17.49 -4.45 1.97
CA LYS A 105 17.62 -5.19 0.68
C LYS A 105 16.27 -5.41 0.02
N VAL A 106 15.46 -4.36 -0.07
CA VAL A 106 14.11 -4.42 -0.65
C VAL A 106 14.18 -4.75 -2.13
N GLU A 107 13.42 -5.75 -2.55
CA GLU A 107 13.41 -6.23 -3.95
C GLU A 107 12.19 -5.75 -4.72
N LEU A 108 11.06 -5.53 -4.03
CA LEU A 108 9.81 -5.01 -4.61
C LEU A 108 9.19 -3.97 -3.70
N VAL A 109 8.82 -2.84 -4.29
CA VAL A 109 8.02 -1.80 -3.64
C VAL A 109 6.67 -1.68 -4.35
N ILE A 110 5.60 -1.53 -3.58
CA ILE A 110 4.25 -1.24 -4.05
C ILE A 110 3.82 0.09 -3.42
N THR A 111 3.26 1.01 -4.20
CA THR A 111 2.81 2.30 -3.69
C THR A 111 1.69 2.90 -4.55
N HIS A 112 1.23 4.09 -4.20
CA HIS A 112 0.21 4.83 -4.94
C HIS A 112 0.62 5.14 -6.39
N TRP A 113 -0.36 5.17 -7.29
CA TRP A 113 -0.25 5.89 -8.54
C TRP A 113 -0.38 7.40 -8.29
N ARG A 114 0.24 8.21 -9.15
CA ARG A 114 0.33 9.67 -8.95
C ARG A 114 -0.98 10.41 -9.14
N SER A 115 -1.90 9.82 -9.89
CA SER A 115 -3.13 10.51 -10.27
C SER A 115 -4.19 10.43 -9.17
N SER A 116 -4.02 11.25 -8.16
CA SER A 116 -4.94 11.38 -7.03
C SER A 116 -5.30 12.85 -6.81
N MET A 117 -6.50 13.09 -6.30
CA MET A 117 -6.86 14.38 -5.74
C MET A 117 -6.31 14.54 -4.30
N HIS A 118 -5.78 13.46 -3.72
CA HIS A 118 -5.26 13.46 -2.36
C HIS A 118 -3.76 13.85 -2.33
N PRO A 119 -3.40 15.02 -1.80
CA PRO A 119 -2.00 15.50 -1.84
C PRO A 119 -0.99 14.54 -1.20
N ARG A 120 -1.40 13.76 -0.20
CA ARG A 120 -0.48 12.81 0.48
C ARG A 120 -0.18 11.58 -0.37
N HIS A 121 -1.14 11.11 -1.18
CA HIS A 121 -0.89 10.06 -2.18
C HIS A 121 0.16 10.53 -3.19
N ILE A 122 0.01 11.76 -3.72
CA ILE A 122 0.97 12.36 -4.65
C ILE A 122 2.36 12.47 -4.01
N ASN A 123 2.47 13.00 -2.78
CA ASN A 123 3.76 13.11 -2.10
C ASN A 123 4.41 11.73 -1.88
N THR A 124 3.63 10.73 -1.47
CA THR A 124 4.13 9.36 -1.25
C THR A 124 4.60 8.75 -2.57
N HIS A 125 3.79 8.85 -3.63
CA HIS A 125 4.18 8.41 -4.98
C HIS A 125 5.50 9.05 -5.42
N ASP A 126 5.60 10.38 -5.34
CA ASP A 126 6.75 11.13 -5.86
C ASP A 126 8.04 10.76 -5.08
N ALA A 127 7.96 10.60 -3.76
CA ALA A 127 9.10 10.22 -2.94
C ALA A 127 9.55 8.77 -3.21
N VAL A 128 8.62 7.81 -3.22
CA VAL A 128 8.91 6.39 -3.48
C VAL A 128 9.48 6.20 -4.89
N THR A 129 8.84 6.82 -5.89
CA THR A 129 9.30 6.74 -7.29
C THR A 129 10.70 7.33 -7.46
N THR A 130 10.98 8.45 -6.79
CA THR A 130 12.32 9.08 -6.79
C THR A 130 13.35 8.17 -6.14
N ALA A 131 13.06 7.59 -4.99
CA ALA A 131 13.96 6.67 -4.29
C ALA A 131 14.31 5.45 -5.16
N VAL A 132 13.31 4.79 -5.73
CA VAL A 132 13.51 3.64 -6.61
C VAL A 132 14.33 4.02 -7.85
N LYS A 133 14.03 5.16 -8.48
CA LYS A 133 14.77 5.66 -9.65
C LYS A 133 16.24 5.91 -9.31
N ASN A 134 16.53 6.49 -8.15
CA ASN A 134 17.89 6.75 -7.70
C ASN A 134 18.66 5.46 -7.45
N LEU A 135 18.03 4.48 -6.78
CA LEU A 135 18.62 3.16 -6.54
C LEU A 135 18.92 2.40 -7.83
N ARG A 136 18.01 2.44 -8.80
CA ARG A 136 18.24 1.84 -10.13
C ARG A 136 19.42 2.49 -10.86
N ARG A 137 19.60 3.79 -10.74
CA ARG A 137 20.78 4.50 -11.30
C ARG A 137 22.11 4.07 -10.64
N LYS A 138 22.05 3.61 -9.38
CA LYS A 138 23.18 3.01 -8.66
C LYS A 138 23.38 1.52 -8.98
N GLY A 139 22.56 0.92 -9.87
CA GLY A 139 22.63 -0.49 -10.27
C GLY A 139 21.80 -1.45 -9.40
N ASN A 140 20.99 -0.95 -8.47
CA ASN A 140 20.10 -1.80 -7.68
C ASN A 140 18.85 -2.21 -8.51
N PRO A 141 18.57 -3.53 -8.70
CA PRO A 141 17.47 -3.99 -9.55
C PRO A 141 16.11 -3.96 -8.84
N ILE A 142 15.90 -3.05 -7.92
CA ILE A 142 14.64 -2.90 -7.18
C ILE A 142 13.44 -2.67 -8.12
N ARG A 143 12.35 -3.38 -7.89
CA ARG A 143 11.11 -3.31 -8.69
C ARG A 143 10.13 -2.34 -8.06
N LEU A 144 9.27 -1.74 -8.88
CA LEU A 144 8.22 -0.82 -8.43
C LEU A 144 6.92 -1.10 -9.18
N LEU A 145 5.86 -1.29 -8.40
CA LEU A 145 4.49 -1.38 -8.87
C LEU A 145 3.64 -0.27 -8.24
N TYR A 146 2.70 0.24 -9.02
CA TYR A 146 1.62 1.07 -8.49
C TYR A 146 0.38 0.21 -8.30
N GLY A 147 -0.17 0.24 -7.08
CA GLY A 147 -1.40 -0.44 -6.74
C GLY A 147 -2.64 0.40 -7.07
N GLU A 148 -3.75 -0.26 -7.31
CA GLU A 148 -5.03 0.38 -7.59
C GLU A 148 -5.73 0.76 -6.27
N THR A 149 -6.06 2.05 -6.11
CA THR A 149 -6.98 2.54 -5.09
C THR A 149 -8.09 3.36 -5.75
N PHE A 150 -9.25 3.49 -5.11
CA PHE A 150 -10.37 4.23 -5.68
C PHE A 150 -10.06 5.73 -5.91
N GLU A 151 -9.11 6.29 -5.17
CA GLU A 151 -8.73 7.69 -5.29
C GLU A 151 -7.68 7.95 -6.40
N ASP A 152 -6.99 6.90 -6.87
CA ASP A 152 -5.83 7.03 -7.76
C ASP A 152 -6.12 6.54 -9.20
N LEU A 153 -7.37 6.60 -9.66
CA LEU A 153 -7.79 5.97 -10.91
C LEU A 153 -7.50 6.77 -12.18
N VAL A 154 -7.33 8.09 -12.11
CA VAL A 154 -7.13 8.90 -13.32
C VAL A 154 -5.78 8.57 -13.96
N GLY A 155 -5.80 8.02 -15.17
CA GLY A 155 -4.60 7.59 -15.88
C GLY A 155 -3.95 6.30 -15.33
N PHE A 156 -4.57 5.62 -14.37
CA PHE A 156 -4.15 4.29 -13.96
C PHE A 156 -4.47 3.29 -15.09
N ILE A 157 -3.45 2.65 -15.61
CA ILE A 157 -3.58 1.66 -16.68
C ILE A 157 -3.21 0.29 -16.11
N PRO A 158 -4.18 -0.61 -15.89
CA PRO A 158 -3.90 -1.98 -15.47
C PRO A 158 -2.98 -2.69 -16.48
N GLN A 159 -1.82 -3.14 -16.04
CA GLN A 159 -0.80 -3.80 -16.89
C GLN A 159 -0.41 -5.17 -16.37
N ALA A 160 -0.58 -5.40 -15.08
CA ALA A 160 -0.39 -6.67 -14.43
C ALA A 160 -1.56 -6.95 -13.51
N TYR A 161 -1.89 -8.23 -13.35
CA TYR A 161 -2.95 -8.63 -12.43
C TYR A 161 -2.52 -9.81 -11.58
N PHE A 162 -3.15 -9.92 -10.42
CA PHE A 162 -2.98 -11.03 -9.52
C PHE A 162 -4.34 -11.62 -9.15
N VAL A 163 -4.51 -12.92 -9.37
CA VAL A 163 -5.75 -13.63 -9.05
C VAL A 163 -5.63 -14.23 -7.67
N LEU A 164 -6.54 -13.85 -6.79
CA LEU A 164 -6.64 -14.37 -5.43
C LEU A 164 -7.47 -15.66 -5.41
N THR A 165 -7.03 -16.64 -4.65
CA THR A 165 -7.89 -17.74 -4.24
C THR A 165 -8.99 -17.23 -3.29
N PRO A 166 -10.10 -17.95 -3.10
CA PRO A 166 -11.14 -17.57 -2.13
C PRO A 166 -10.58 -17.36 -0.70
N GLU A 167 -9.63 -18.19 -0.28
CA GLU A 167 -8.97 -18.07 1.02
C GLU A 167 -8.11 -16.81 1.14
N GLU A 168 -7.37 -16.47 0.08
CA GLU A 168 -6.55 -15.24 0.03
C GLU A 168 -7.42 -13.99 0.02
N GLN A 169 -8.52 -14.00 -0.75
CA GLN A 169 -9.51 -12.93 -0.75
C GLN A 169 -10.10 -12.73 0.65
N GLU A 170 -10.57 -13.80 1.29
CA GLU A 170 -11.12 -13.74 2.65
C GLU A 170 -10.10 -13.19 3.64
N ARG A 171 -8.85 -13.67 3.57
CA ARG A 171 -7.77 -13.22 4.45
C ARG A 171 -7.44 -11.75 4.23
N TRP A 172 -7.38 -11.31 2.97
CA TRP A 172 -7.17 -9.90 2.65
C TRP A 172 -8.28 -9.02 3.23
N PHE A 173 -9.56 -9.35 2.95
CA PHE A 173 -10.68 -8.60 3.51
C PHE A 173 -10.71 -8.63 5.04
N ARG A 174 -10.32 -9.74 5.67
CA ARG A 174 -10.20 -9.81 7.14
C ARG A 174 -9.13 -8.85 7.67
N GLY A 175 -8.00 -8.70 6.97
CA GLY A 175 -6.98 -7.69 7.30
C GLY A 175 -7.51 -6.27 7.14
N LEU A 176 -8.20 -5.97 6.05
CA LEU A 176 -8.79 -4.64 5.81
C LEU A 176 -9.89 -4.28 6.82
N LYS A 177 -10.72 -5.23 7.21
CA LYS A 177 -11.80 -5.04 8.22
C LYS A 177 -11.29 -4.78 9.64
N VAL A 178 -10.00 -4.87 9.88
CA VAL A 178 -9.39 -4.38 11.13
C VAL A 178 -9.53 -2.86 11.25
N TYR A 179 -9.57 -2.16 10.10
CA TYR A 179 -9.68 -0.70 10.06
C TYR A 179 -11.12 -0.22 10.18
N GLN A 180 -11.37 0.67 11.13
CA GLN A 180 -12.68 1.32 11.31
C GLN A 180 -13.13 2.05 10.05
N VAL A 181 -12.21 2.71 9.36
CA VAL A 181 -12.50 3.42 8.09
C VAL A 181 -12.99 2.44 7.02
N PHE A 182 -12.44 1.25 6.92
CA PHE A 182 -12.87 0.25 5.94
C PHE A 182 -14.27 -0.29 6.21
N ASN A 183 -14.70 -0.28 7.47
CA ASN A 183 -16.02 -0.69 7.90
C ASN A 183 -17.07 0.43 7.78
N GLY A 184 -16.69 1.65 7.31
CA GLY A 184 -17.61 2.79 7.23
C GLY A 184 -17.86 3.50 8.57
N GLU A 185 -16.99 3.30 9.57
CA GLU A 185 -17.16 3.91 10.90
C GLU A 185 -16.59 5.34 10.96
N ILE A 186 -15.79 5.74 9.98
CA ILE A 186 -15.08 7.04 9.95
C ILE A 186 -15.58 7.96 8.84
N ASN A 187 -15.94 7.40 7.69
CA ASN A 187 -16.48 8.13 6.55
C ASN A 187 -17.53 7.28 5.83
N ASP A 188 -18.29 7.90 4.92
CA ASP A 188 -19.42 7.26 4.21
C ASP A 188 -18.98 6.52 2.93
N PHE A 189 -17.68 6.39 2.63
CA PHE A 189 -17.25 5.67 1.44
C PHE A 189 -17.53 4.16 1.58
N PRO A 190 -18.19 3.53 0.61
CA PRO A 190 -18.59 2.13 0.70
C PRO A 190 -17.43 1.17 0.33
N TYR A 191 -16.37 1.12 1.13
CA TYR A 191 -15.16 0.34 0.86
C TYR A 191 -15.44 -1.13 0.53
N ILE A 192 -16.21 -1.81 1.36
CA ILE A 192 -16.46 -3.25 1.20
C ILE A 192 -17.18 -3.54 -0.13
N PRO A 193 -18.33 -2.92 -0.45
CA PRO A 193 -18.98 -3.14 -1.75
C PRO A 193 -18.12 -2.67 -2.92
N TYR A 194 -17.38 -1.55 -2.78
CA TYR A 194 -16.49 -1.06 -3.83
C TYR A 194 -15.42 -2.11 -4.19
N TYR A 195 -14.58 -2.51 -3.24
CA TYR A 195 -13.50 -3.45 -3.51
C TYR A 195 -14.00 -4.85 -3.87
N THR A 196 -15.15 -5.28 -3.34
CA THR A 196 -15.80 -6.53 -3.76
C THR A 196 -16.21 -6.49 -5.23
N THR A 197 -16.79 -5.39 -5.67
CA THR A 197 -17.23 -5.23 -7.08
C THR A 197 -16.03 -5.04 -8.00
N ASN A 198 -15.07 -4.20 -7.61
CA ASN A 198 -13.86 -3.95 -8.38
C ASN A 198 -13.10 -5.24 -8.70
N GLY A 199 -12.87 -6.09 -7.72
CA GLY A 199 -12.18 -7.36 -7.94
C GLY A 199 -12.90 -8.31 -8.90
N LYS A 200 -14.23 -8.27 -8.95
CA LYS A 200 -15.03 -9.03 -9.94
C LYS A 200 -14.89 -8.42 -11.35
N VAL A 201 -14.95 -7.08 -11.45
CA VAL A 201 -14.76 -6.39 -12.73
C VAL A 201 -13.37 -6.69 -13.29
N ARG A 202 -12.33 -6.57 -12.47
CA ARG A 202 -10.95 -6.87 -12.87
C ARG A 202 -10.76 -8.33 -13.29
N SER A 203 -11.49 -9.24 -12.67
CA SER A 203 -11.54 -10.65 -13.06
C SER A 203 -12.04 -10.84 -14.48
N ILE A 204 -13.14 -10.16 -14.83
CA ILE A 204 -13.72 -10.22 -16.18
C ILE A 204 -12.75 -9.62 -17.22
N GLU A 205 -12.16 -8.47 -16.92
CA GLU A 205 -11.24 -7.76 -17.81
C GLU A 205 -9.99 -8.58 -18.17
N CYS A 206 -9.45 -9.34 -17.23
CA CYS A 206 -8.29 -10.20 -17.49
C CYS A 206 -8.64 -11.64 -17.88
N GLY A 207 -9.94 -11.97 -17.99
CA GLY A 207 -10.41 -13.31 -18.37
C GLY A 207 -10.17 -14.38 -17.29
N SER A 208 -10.04 -14.00 -16.01
CA SER A 208 -9.91 -14.94 -14.91
C SER A 208 -11.26 -15.34 -14.34
N ASN A 209 -11.31 -16.47 -13.63
CA ASN A 209 -12.50 -16.94 -12.92
C ASN A 209 -12.43 -16.66 -11.40
N GLY A 210 -11.35 -16.00 -10.94
CA GLY A 210 -11.13 -15.69 -9.54
C GLY A 210 -11.24 -14.19 -9.24
N PHE A 211 -11.13 -13.81 -7.98
CA PHE A 211 -11.07 -12.42 -7.56
C PHE A 211 -9.73 -11.82 -7.94
N THR A 212 -9.72 -10.67 -8.62
CA THR A 212 -8.50 -10.13 -9.23
C THR A 212 -8.21 -8.72 -8.75
N VAL A 213 -6.93 -8.44 -8.51
CA VAL A 213 -6.41 -7.10 -8.25
C VAL A 213 -5.39 -6.72 -9.32
N ASN A 214 -5.27 -5.43 -9.59
CA ASN A 214 -4.44 -4.92 -10.67
C ASN A 214 -3.31 -4.04 -10.18
N TYR A 215 -2.26 -4.03 -11.00
CA TYR A 215 -1.08 -3.20 -10.82
C TYR A 215 -0.71 -2.52 -12.14
N MET A 216 -0.06 -1.38 -12.01
CA MET A 216 0.59 -0.69 -13.12
C MET A 216 2.09 -0.70 -12.91
N TYR A 217 2.85 -0.98 -13.96
CA TYR A 217 4.31 -0.90 -13.93
C TYR A 217 4.78 0.55 -13.87
N ALA A 218 5.82 0.78 -13.09
CA ALA A 218 6.42 2.11 -12.97
C ALA A 218 7.21 2.53 -14.23
N SER A 219 7.57 1.59 -15.08
CA SER A 219 8.17 1.85 -16.38
C SER A 219 7.74 0.79 -17.38
N LEU A 220 7.94 1.08 -18.69
CA LEU A 220 7.68 0.11 -19.76
C LEU A 220 8.62 -1.11 -19.70
N ILE A 221 9.76 -0.97 -19.05
CA ILE A 221 10.75 -2.03 -18.85
C ILE A 221 11.02 -2.15 -17.35
N GLU A 222 10.40 -3.12 -16.73
CA GLU A 222 10.62 -3.49 -15.33
C GLU A 222 11.45 -4.78 -15.24
N PRO A 223 12.29 -4.93 -14.19
CA PRO A 223 12.88 -6.23 -13.90
C PRO A 223 11.81 -7.30 -13.75
N SER A 224 12.02 -8.47 -14.35
CA SER A 224 11.05 -9.57 -14.29
C SER A 224 10.66 -9.91 -12.84
N LEU A 225 9.38 -10.14 -12.60
CA LEU A 225 8.85 -10.61 -11.32
C LEU A 225 8.91 -12.16 -11.22
N TRP A 226 9.20 -12.82 -12.35
CA TRP A 226 9.26 -14.29 -12.52
C TRP A 226 10.55 -14.79 -13.13
#